data_cc9ca1b94adfef8980928b7d08f0a4ee
#
_entry.id   cc9ca1b94adfef8980928b7d08f0a4ee
#
_cell.length_a   1.000
_cell.length_b   1.000
_cell.length_c   1.000
_cell.angle_alpha   90.00
_cell.angle_beta   90.00
_cell.angle_gamma   90.00
#
_symmetry.space_group_name_H-M   'P 1'
#
loop_
_entity.id
_entity.type
_entity.pdbx_description
1 polymer ?
#
loop_
_entity_poly.entity_id
_entity_poly.type
_entity_poly.pdbx_seq_one_letter_code
_entity_poly.pdbx_strand_id
1 'polypeptide(L)'
;IFTDVDCGYCRKFHNEIQDFNDLGITVNYVAFPRSGLDSVSYNKIVTAWCSKDPKSVLTKMKQGQDVQLSICQNHPVEAHFLLGQKIGITGTPAIIKSNGELLPGYLPPEELLTRLN
;
A
#
# COMPACT_ATOMS: atom_id res chain seq x y z
N ILE A 1 2.33 5.10 2.97
CA ILE A 1 0.96 4.56 2.87
C ILE A 1 0.98 3.08 3.16
N PHE A 2 0.33 2.65 4.25
CA PHE A 2 0.06 1.23 4.47
C PHE A 2 -1.03 0.79 3.50
N THR A 3 -0.75 -0.22 2.69
CA THR A 3 -1.59 -0.61 1.55
C THR A 3 -1.82 -2.11 1.48
N ASP A 4 -2.96 -2.48 0.90
CA ASP A 4 -3.36 -3.87 0.66
C ASP A 4 -3.88 -3.97 -0.78
N VAL A 5 -3.46 -5.00 -1.51
CA VAL A 5 -3.86 -5.17 -2.91
C VAL A 5 -5.33 -5.54 -3.09
N ASP A 6 -5.95 -6.08 -2.05
CA ASP A 6 -7.37 -6.48 -2.07
C ASP A 6 -8.29 -5.47 -1.37
N CYS A 7 -7.81 -4.26 -1.13
CA CYS A 7 -8.57 -3.18 -0.51
C CYS A 7 -9.13 -2.24 -1.57
N GLY A 8 -10.44 -2.03 -1.59
CA GLY A 8 -11.09 -1.17 -2.60
C GLY A 8 -10.59 0.27 -2.58
N TYR A 9 -10.47 0.89 -1.41
CA TYR A 9 -9.96 2.26 -1.30
C TYR A 9 -8.46 2.36 -1.57
N CYS A 10 -7.68 1.31 -1.30
CA CYS A 10 -6.27 1.26 -1.70
C CYS A 10 -6.14 1.24 -3.22
N ARG A 11 -7.02 0.50 -3.89
CA ARG A 11 -7.07 0.49 -5.36
C ARG A 11 -7.48 1.85 -5.92
N LYS A 12 -8.47 2.48 -5.30
CA LYS A 12 -8.90 3.84 -5.68
C LYS A 12 -7.74 4.84 -5.53
N PHE A 13 -7.04 4.80 -4.39
CA PHE A 13 -5.88 5.65 -4.14
C PHE A 13 -4.82 5.44 -5.23
N HIS A 14 -4.49 4.20 -5.53
CA HIS A 14 -3.45 3.88 -6.52
C HIS A 14 -3.85 4.30 -7.93
N ASN A 15 -5.13 4.21 -8.29
CA ASN A 15 -5.61 4.68 -9.58
C ASN A 15 -5.41 6.19 -9.77
N GLU A 16 -5.28 6.93 -8.68
CA GLU A 16 -5.06 8.37 -8.68
C GLU A 16 -3.59 8.74 -8.42
N ILE A 17 -2.67 7.76 -8.47
CA ILE A 17 -1.27 7.98 -8.08
C ILE A 17 -0.61 9.10 -8.87
N GLN A 18 -0.93 9.23 -10.15
CA GLN A 18 -0.37 10.30 -10.98
C GLN A 18 -0.85 11.67 -10.51
N ASP A 19 -2.11 11.76 -10.10
CA ASP A 19 -2.66 13.04 -9.60
C ASP A 19 -1.94 13.46 -8.30
N PHE A 20 -1.66 12.51 -7.40
CA PHE A 20 -0.86 12.81 -6.20
C PHE A 20 0.54 13.28 -6.58
N ASN A 21 1.19 12.60 -7.51
CA ASN A 21 2.54 12.94 -7.94
C ASN A 21 2.57 14.31 -8.64
N ASP A 22 1.56 14.63 -9.42
CA ASP A 22 1.46 15.93 -10.13
C ASP A 22 1.34 17.09 -9.13
N LEU A 23 0.77 16.84 -7.96
CA LEU A 23 0.70 17.83 -6.87
C LEU A 23 1.99 17.88 -6.03
N GLY A 24 3.02 17.14 -6.39
CA GLY A 24 4.29 17.11 -5.68
C GLY A 24 4.32 16.17 -4.49
N ILE A 25 3.34 15.28 -4.36
CA ILE A 25 3.28 14.32 -3.27
C ILE A 25 4.05 13.07 -3.66
N THR A 26 5.04 12.71 -2.86
CA THR A 26 5.77 11.44 -2.99
C THR A 26 5.04 10.38 -2.16
N VAL A 27 4.73 9.26 -2.80
CA VAL A 27 4.04 8.14 -2.14
C VAL A 27 5.00 6.97 -1.98
N ASN A 28 5.18 6.52 -0.74
CA ASN A 28 5.96 5.32 -0.41
C ASN A 28 5.00 4.29 0.19
N TYR A 29 4.94 3.11 -0.40
CA TYR A 29 4.04 2.06 0.08
C TYR A 29 4.70 1.17 1.12
N VAL A 30 3.91 0.80 2.12
CA VAL A 30 4.25 -0.19 3.14
C VAL A 30 3.17 -1.26 3.11
N ALA A 31 3.57 -2.52 3.06
CA ALA A 31 2.63 -3.64 2.88
C ALA A 31 1.82 -3.89 4.15
N PHE A 32 0.50 -3.97 4.00
CA PHE A 32 -0.37 -4.33 5.12
C PHE A 32 -1.53 -5.19 4.61
N PRO A 33 -1.28 -6.50 4.36
CA PRO A 33 -2.34 -7.43 3.96
C PRO A 33 -3.29 -7.65 5.14
N ARG A 34 -4.46 -7.04 5.10
CA ARG A 34 -5.41 -7.01 6.24
C ARG A 34 -5.85 -8.40 6.70
N SER A 35 -5.85 -9.37 5.80
CA SER A 35 -6.24 -10.75 6.13
C SER A 35 -5.16 -11.53 6.87
N GLY A 36 -3.97 -10.94 7.07
CA GLY A 36 -2.89 -11.53 7.85
C GLY A 36 -1.86 -12.27 7.02
N LEU A 37 -0.87 -12.84 7.72
CA LEU A 37 0.31 -13.44 7.11
C LEU A 37 0.03 -14.77 6.37
N ASP A 38 -1.07 -15.44 6.66
CA ASP A 38 -1.45 -16.72 6.04
C ASP A 38 -2.55 -16.55 4.99
N SER A 39 -2.60 -15.41 4.32
CA SER A 39 -3.68 -15.10 3.39
C SER A 39 -3.21 -15.06 1.94
N VAL A 40 -4.18 -15.15 1.03
CA VAL A 40 -3.91 -14.95 -0.41
C VAL A 40 -3.41 -13.53 -0.66
N SER A 41 -3.97 -12.54 0.04
CA SER A 41 -3.52 -11.14 -0.07
C SER A 41 -2.06 -10.98 0.32
N TYR A 42 -1.61 -11.69 1.36
CA TYR A 42 -0.19 -11.71 1.75
C TYR A 42 0.68 -12.25 0.61
N ASN A 43 0.30 -13.40 0.04
CA ASN A 43 1.07 -13.99 -1.05
C ASN A 43 1.14 -13.09 -2.29
N LYS A 44 0.06 -12.39 -2.59
CA LYS A 44 0.03 -11.42 -3.69
C LYS A 44 1.01 -10.28 -3.44
N ILE A 45 0.92 -9.64 -2.28
CA ILE A 45 1.74 -8.46 -2.01
C ILE A 45 3.22 -8.82 -1.87
N VAL A 46 3.53 -9.99 -1.32
CA VAL A 46 4.89 -10.53 -1.31
C VAL A 46 5.41 -10.69 -2.74
N THR A 47 4.60 -11.22 -3.64
CA THR A 47 4.96 -11.37 -5.04
C THR A 47 5.35 -10.04 -5.67
N ALA A 48 4.62 -8.96 -5.36
CA ALA A 48 4.97 -7.63 -5.84
C ALA A 48 6.33 -7.18 -5.32
N TRP A 49 6.57 -7.32 -4.01
CA TRP A 49 7.85 -6.94 -3.42
C TRP A 49 9.04 -7.78 -3.91
N CYS A 50 8.79 -9.04 -4.27
CA CYS A 50 9.83 -9.95 -4.77
C CYS A 50 10.09 -9.80 -6.27
N SER A 51 9.30 -9.01 -6.96
CA SER A 51 9.38 -8.80 -8.40
C SER A 51 10.57 -7.92 -8.78
N LYS A 52 11.05 -8.05 -10.01
CA LYS A 52 12.07 -7.16 -10.58
C LYS A 52 11.51 -5.75 -10.81
N ASP A 53 10.19 -5.63 -11.00
CA ASP A 53 9.49 -4.36 -11.17
C ASP A 53 8.29 -4.31 -10.22
N PRO A 54 8.53 -4.03 -8.92
CA PRO A 54 7.47 -4.04 -7.92
C PRO A 54 6.32 -3.10 -8.24
N LYS A 55 6.61 -1.92 -8.77
CA LYS A 55 5.59 -0.92 -9.10
C LYS A 55 4.63 -1.43 -10.15
N SER A 56 5.14 -2.05 -11.21
CA SER A 56 4.31 -2.60 -12.29
C SER A 56 3.43 -3.73 -11.78
N VAL A 57 3.98 -4.65 -11.00
CA VAL A 57 3.23 -5.78 -10.44
C VAL A 57 2.16 -5.29 -9.48
N LEU A 58 2.50 -4.36 -8.60
CA LEU A 58 1.55 -3.79 -7.64
C LEU A 58 0.38 -3.09 -8.37
N THR A 59 0.68 -2.34 -9.44
CA THR A 59 -0.32 -1.68 -10.27
C THR A 59 -1.28 -2.68 -10.90
N LYS A 60 -0.75 -3.76 -11.48
CA LYS A 60 -1.58 -4.81 -12.07
C LYS A 60 -2.51 -5.44 -11.04
N MET A 61 -1.99 -5.76 -9.87
CA MET A 61 -2.78 -6.34 -8.79
C MET A 61 -3.89 -5.40 -8.32
N LYS A 62 -3.57 -4.12 -8.19
CA LYS A 62 -4.56 -3.11 -7.76
C LYS A 62 -5.58 -2.80 -8.84
N GLN A 63 -5.31 -3.17 -10.10
CA GLN A 63 -6.29 -3.13 -11.19
C GLN A 63 -7.15 -4.41 -11.24
N GLY A 64 -6.96 -5.33 -10.30
CA GLY A 64 -7.69 -6.57 -10.24
C GLY A 64 -7.19 -7.64 -11.21
N GLN A 65 -6.03 -7.45 -11.82
CA GLN A 65 -5.47 -8.42 -12.75
C GLN A 65 -4.83 -9.58 -11.98
N ASP A 66 -4.97 -10.79 -12.51
CA ASP A 66 -4.29 -11.95 -11.97
C ASP A 66 -2.80 -11.89 -12.31
N VAL A 67 -1.97 -12.11 -11.31
CA VAL A 67 -0.52 -12.18 -11.46
C VAL A 67 -0.05 -13.51 -10.91
N GLN A 68 0.86 -14.17 -11.63
CA GLN A 68 1.44 -15.42 -11.16
C GLN A 68 2.21 -15.17 -9.86
N LEU A 69 1.87 -15.91 -8.82
CA LEU A 69 2.51 -15.77 -7.51
C LEU A 69 3.96 -16.29 -7.57
N SER A 70 4.88 -15.52 -7.02
CA SER A 70 6.30 -15.87 -6.93
C SER A 70 6.86 -15.28 -5.64
N ILE A 71 7.10 -16.14 -4.66
CA ILE A 71 7.48 -15.73 -3.32
C ILE A 71 8.98 -15.95 -3.13
N CYS A 72 9.68 -14.89 -2.73
CA CYS A 72 11.07 -14.94 -2.32
C CYS A 72 11.19 -14.91 -0.80
N GLN A 73 12.36 -15.23 -0.27
CA GLN A 73 12.57 -15.23 1.19
C GLN A 73 12.97 -13.87 1.73
N ASN A 74 13.67 -13.07 0.94
CA ASN A 74 14.20 -11.77 1.38
C ASN A 74 13.26 -10.63 0.98
N HIS A 75 12.14 -10.53 1.70
CA HIS A 75 11.19 -9.43 1.51
C HIS A 75 10.80 -8.83 2.86
N PRO A 76 10.37 -7.56 2.89
CA PRO A 76 10.05 -6.88 4.14
C PRO A 76 8.57 -6.97 4.54
N VAL A 77 7.74 -7.75 3.84
CA VAL A 77 6.27 -7.68 4.00
C VAL A 77 5.83 -8.07 5.41
N GLU A 78 6.41 -9.14 5.98
CA GLU A 78 6.09 -9.52 7.36
C GLU A 78 6.46 -8.40 8.34
N ALA A 79 7.66 -7.84 8.19
CA ALA A 79 8.10 -6.73 9.05
C ALA A 79 7.19 -5.50 8.89
N HIS A 80 6.76 -5.19 7.68
CA HIS A 80 5.81 -4.11 7.41
C HIS A 80 4.48 -4.35 8.12
N PHE A 81 3.96 -5.56 8.01
CA PHE A 81 2.69 -5.93 8.64
C PHE A 81 2.76 -5.82 10.16
N LEU A 82 3.82 -6.38 10.75
CA LEU A 82 4.03 -6.32 12.20
C LEU A 82 4.20 -4.88 12.69
N LEU A 83 4.91 -4.05 11.92
CA LEU A 83 5.03 -2.63 12.23
C LEU A 83 3.67 -1.94 12.22
N GLY A 84 2.86 -2.21 11.22
CA GLY A 84 1.50 -1.65 11.14
C GLY A 84 0.66 -2.01 12.36
N GLN A 85 0.69 -3.27 12.77
CA GLN A 85 0.01 -3.71 13.98
C GLN A 85 0.52 -2.98 15.23
N LYS A 86 1.84 -2.85 15.34
CA LYS A 86 2.49 -2.21 16.49
C LYS A 86 2.09 -0.74 16.64
N ILE A 87 1.98 -0.01 15.53
CA ILE A 87 1.60 1.41 15.57
C ILE A 87 0.10 1.64 15.53
N GLY A 88 -0.70 0.57 15.50
CA GLY A 88 -2.15 0.68 15.62
C GLY A 88 -2.91 0.85 14.32
N ILE A 89 -2.35 0.41 13.19
CA ILE A 89 -3.07 0.43 11.91
C ILE A 89 -4.21 -0.58 11.99
N THR A 90 -5.44 -0.11 11.77
CA THR A 90 -6.65 -0.94 11.85
C THR A 90 -7.38 -1.05 10.51
N GLY A 91 -6.93 -0.33 9.49
CA GLY A 91 -7.53 -0.36 8.15
C GLY A 91 -6.60 0.24 7.13
N THR A 92 -6.94 0.09 5.87
CA THR A 92 -6.15 0.60 4.75
C THR A 92 -7.03 1.38 3.77
N PRO A 93 -6.49 2.35 3.04
CA PRO A 93 -5.14 2.87 3.19
C PRO A 93 -4.98 3.61 4.53
N ALA A 94 -3.79 3.55 5.10
CA ALA A 94 -3.44 4.35 6.28
C ALA A 94 -2.25 5.23 5.89
N ILE A 95 -2.44 6.52 6.03
CA ILE A 95 -1.49 7.52 5.55
C ILE A 95 -0.67 8.03 6.73
N ILE A 96 0.65 7.88 6.65
CA ILE A 96 1.57 8.43 7.66
C ILE A 96 2.29 9.61 7.02
N LYS A 97 2.13 10.79 7.59
CA LYS A 97 2.84 11.99 7.16
C LYS A 97 4.32 11.91 7.58
N SER A 98 5.16 12.73 6.94
CA SER A 98 6.59 12.76 7.28
C SER A 98 6.87 13.13 8.74
N ASN A 99 5.94 13.82 9.40
CA ASN A 99 6.06 14.15 10.84
C ASN A 99 5.54 13.02 11.76
N GLY A 100 5.09 11.90 11.20
CA GLY A 100 4.59 10.75 11.96
C GLY A 100 3.09 10.77 12.23
N GLU A 101 2.37 11.82 11.84
CA GLU A 101 0.92 11.90 12.06
C GLU A 101 0.19 10.88 11.18
N LEU A 102 -0.72 10.12 11.78
CA LEU A 102 -1.57 9.16 11.09
C LEU A 102 -2.85 9.84 10.62
N LEU A 103 -3.13 9.73 9.32
CA LEU A 103 -4.40 10.13 8.72
C LEU A 103 -5.11 8.83 8.31
N PRO A 104 -6.14 8.39 9.03
CA PRO A 104 -6.82 7.13 8.72
C PRO A 104 -7.73 7.29 7.51
N GLY A 105 -7.71 6.27 6.64
CA GLY A 105 -8.61 6.19 5.50
C GLY A 105 -8.12 6.91 4.25
N TYR A 106 -8.96 6.83 3.23
CA TYR A 106 -8.69 7.42 1.93
C TYR A 106 -8.94 8.94 1.93
N LEU A 107 -8.03 9.68 1.28
CA LEU A 107 -8.19 11.11 1.01
C LEU A 107 -7.93 11.36 -0.49
N PRO A 108 -8.76 12.18 -1.17
CA PRO A 108 -8.50 12.58 -2.55
C PRO A 108 -7.21 13.43 -2.64
N PRO A 109 -6.60 13.53 -3.85
CA PRO A 109 -5.30 14.21 -3.99
C PRO A 109 -5.24 15.62 -3.41
N GLU A 110 -6.20 16.48 -3.76
CA GLU A 110 -6.17 17.88 -3.31
C GLU A 110 -6.41 18.00 -1.81
N GLU A 111 -7.28 17.15 -1.26
CA GLU A 111 -7.57 17.13 0.17
C GLU A 111 -6.33 16.63 0.95
N LEU A 112 -5.65 15.61 0.44
CA LEU A 112 -4.41 15.15 1.06
C LEU A 112 -3.35 16.26 1.04
N LEU A 113 -3.20 16.96 -0.08
CA LEU A 113 -2.25 18.06 -0.17
C LEU A 113 -2.51 19.10 0.91
N THR A 114 -3.76 19.47 1.13
CA THR A 114 -4.16 20.42 2.19
C THR A 114 -3.76 19.90 3.58
N ARG A 115 -3.91 18.59 3.82
CA ARG A 115 -3.58 17.97 5.11
C ARG A 115 -2.08 17.83 5.33
N LEU A 116 -1.27 17.88 4.27
CA LEU A 116 0.19 17.80 4.34
C LEU A 116 0.86 19.15 4.61
N ASN A 117 0.14 20.22 4.41
CA ASN A 117 0.67 21.58 4.60
C ASN A 117 0.45 22.09 6.02
#